data_c4a7131a0c7055257b2315be337d435e
#
_entry.id   c4a7131a0c7055257b2315be337d435e
#
_cell.length_a   1.000
_cell.length_b   1.000
_cell.length_c   1.000
_cell.angle_alpha   90.00
_cell.angle_beta   90.00
_cell.angle_gamma   90.00
#
_symmetry.space_group_name_H-M   'P 1'
#
loop_
_entity.id
_entity.type
_entity.pdbx_description
1 polymer ?
#
loop_
_entity_poly.entity_id
_entity_poly.type
_entity_poly.pdbx_seq_one_letter_code
_entity_poly.pdbx_strand_id
1 'polypeptide(L)'
;MKQIEVQIMQQSYLLSCPEGRELHLLEAVERIDSAMTRIRDAGKVRTRERIAVLAALNMAFDIADREASAVAALAEAKAAQEKAAKAQAAKD
;
A
#
# COMPACT_ATOMS: atom_id res chain seq x y z
N MET A 1 0.56 -13.48 20.70
CA MET A 1 0.01 -13.25 19.38
C MET A 1 -1.39 -13.83 19.27
N LYS A 2 -2.25 -13.14 18.58
CA LYS A 2 -3.64 -13.56 18.38
C LYS A 2 -3.79 -14.19 17.01
N GLN A 3 -4.59 -15.24 16.91
CA GLN A 3 -4.88 -15.87 15.64
C GLN A 3 -6.23 -15.38 15.14
N ILE A 4 -6.27 -15.00 13.87
CA ILE A 4 -7.49 -14.48 13.23
C ILE A 4 -7.74 -15.28 11.96
N GLU A 5 -8.97 -15.78 11.82
CA GLU A 5 -9.42 -16.42 10.60
C GLU A 5 -9.93 -15.35 9.63
N VAL A 6 -9.40 -15.35 8.42
CA VAL A 6 -9.77 -14.41 7.37
C VAL A 6 -10.13 -15.16 6.10
N GLN A 7 -10.88 -14.51 5.23
CA GLN A 7 -11.21 -15.06 3.92
C GLN A 7 -10.65 -14.19 2.81
N ILE A 8 -9.95 -14.83 1.89
CA ILE A 8 -9.41 -14.18 0.69
C ILE A 8 -9.85 -15.01 -0.51
N MET A 9 -10.61 -14.39 -1.39
CA MET A 9 -11.19 -15.06 -2.55
C MET A 9 -11.89 -16.38 -2.18
N GLN A 10 -12.74 -16.31 -1.15
CA GLN A 10 -13.58 -17.42 -0.71
C GLN A 10 -12.80 -18.59 -0.09
N GLN A 11 -11.55 -18.38 0.26
CA GLN A 11 -10.74 -19.37 0.95
C GLN A 11 -10.34 -18.84 2.32
N SER A 12 -10.44 -19.69 3.33
CA SER A 12 -10.12 -19.33 4.72
C SER A 12 -8.64 -19.51 5.01
N TYR A 13 -8.08 -18.54 5.72
CA TYR A 13 -6.69 -18.57 6.20
C TYR A 13 -6.67 -18.22 7.68
N LEU A 14 -5.84 -18.92 8.44
CA LEU A 14 -5.61 -18.59 9.84
C LEU A 14 -4.29 -17.84 9.94
N LEU A 15 -4.35 -16.58 10.35
CA LEU A 15 -3.19 -15.69 10.38
C LEU A 15 -2.87 -15.29 11.81
N SER A 16 -1.59 -15.13 12.10
CA SER A 16 -1.12 -14.62 13.37
C SER A 16 -0.97 -13.11 13.31
N CYS A 17 -1.41 -12.43 14.35
CA CYS A 17 -1.40 -10.98 14.42
C CYS A 17 -0.95 -10.51 15.80
N PRO A 18 -0.06 -9.53 15.90
CA PRO A 18 0.25 -8.90 17.18
C PRO A 18 -1.00 -8.28 17.79
N GLU A 19 -1.12 -8.35 19.11
CA GLU A 19 -2.24 -7.73 19.80
C GLU A 19 -2.28 -6.22 19.54
N GLY A 20 -3.48 -5.71 19.30
CA GLY A 20 -3.69 -4.30 19.00
C GLY A 20 -3.55 -3.94 17.52
N ARG A 21 -3.21 -4.89 16.66
CA ARG A 21 -3.04 -4.64 15.22
C ARG A 21 -4.07 -5.36 14.35
N GLU A 22 -5.12 -5.85 14.96
CA GLU A 22 -6.15 -6.64 14.25
C GLU A 22 -6.83 -5.83 13.15
N LEU A 23 -7.13 -4.56 13.39
CA LEU A 23 -7.76 -3.71 12.38
C LEU A 23 -6.86 -3.49 11.17
N HIS A 24 -5.57 -3.31 11.39
CA HIS A 24 -4.60 -3.17 10.29
C HIS A 24 -4.52 -4.44 9.45
N LEU A 25 -4.56 -5.60 10.10
CA LEU A 25 -4.56 -6.87 9.39
C LEU A 25 -5.83 -7.05 8.56
N LEU A 26 -6.98 -6.75 9.14
CA LEU A 26 -8.26 -6.86 8.42
C LEU A 26 -8.34 -5.92 7.22
N GLU A 27 -7.81 -4.70 7.35
CA GLU A 27 -7.71 -3.77 6.22
C GLU A 27 -6.80 -4.31 5.12
N ALA A 28 -5.67 -4.90 5.50
CA ALA A 28 -4.75 -5.50 4.55
C ALA A 28 -5.40 -6.68 3.81
N VAL A 29 -6.13 -7.53 4.54
CA VAL A 29 -6.88 -8.65 3.95
C VAL A 29 -7.90 -8.15 2.93
N GLU A 30 -8.65 -7.11 3.28
CA GLU A 30 -9.65 -6.53 2.39
C GLU A 30 -9.02 -5.98 1.11
N ARG A 31 -7.88 -5.32 1.23
CA ARG A 31 -7.16 -4.79 0.08
C ARG A 31 -6.66 -5.89 -0.86
N ILE A 32 -6.10 -6.96 -0.30
CA ILE A 32 -5.60 -8.06 -1.11
C ILE A 32 -6.76 -8.81 -1.77
N ASP A 33 -7.84 -9.03 -1.05
CA ASP A 33 -9.03 -9.70 -1.58
C ASP A 33 -9.61 -8.90 -2.75
N SER A 34 -9.77 -7.60 -2.61
CA SER A 34 -10.26 -6.71 -3.67
C SER A 34 -9.33 -6.71 -4.88
N ALA A 35 -8.03 -6.64 -4.67
CA ALA A 35 -7.05 -6.65 -5.75
C ALA A 35 -7.07 -7.96 -6.52
N MET A 36 -7.13 -9.08 -5.80
CA MET A 36 -7.19 -10.41 -6.43
C MET A 36 -8.49 -10.61 -7.19
N THR A 37 -9.60 -10.15 -6.64
CA THR A 37 -10.91 -10.25 -7.27
C THR A 37 -10.94 -9.49 -8.59
N ARG A 38 -10.36 -8.30 -8.63
CA ARG A 38 -10.29 -7.50 -9.87
C ARG A 38 -9.48 -8.20 -10.95
N ILE A 39 -8.36 -8.82 -10.58
CA ILE A 39 -7.52 -9.54 -11.53
C ILE A 39 -8.25 -10.76 -12.06
N ARG A 40 -8.93 -11.51 -11.19
CA ARG A 40 -9.74 -12.66 -11.58
C ARG A 40 -10.85 -12.24 -12.56
N ASP A 41 -11.56 -11.17 -12.26
CA ASP A 41 -12.69 -10.71 -13.06
C ASP A 41 -12.24 -10.17 -14.42
N ALA A 42 -11.01 -9.70 -14.54
CA ALA A 42 -10.44 -9.31 -15.83
C ALA A 42 -10.20 -10.51 -16.76
N GLY A 43 -10.18 -11.74 -16.23
CA GLY A 43 -10.19 -12.96 -17.00
C GLY A 43 -8.88 -13.35 -17.70
N LYS A 44 -7.82 -12.57 -17.54
CA LYS A 44 -6.53 -12.83 -18.20
C LYS A 44 -5.68 -13.87 -17.46
N VAL A 45 -5.87 -14.00 -16.16
CA VAL A 45 -5.12 -14.92 -15.31
C VAL A 45 -6.12 -15.70 -14.48
N ARG A 46 -5.97 -17.02 -14.42
CA ARG A 46 -6.97 -17.89 -13.79
C ARG A 46 -6.46 -18.65 -12.57
N THR A 47 -5.15 -18.84 -12.46
CA THR A 47 -4.62 -19.56 -11.29
C THR A 47 -4.52 -18.63 -10.10
N ARG A 48 -4.92 -19.12 -8.94
CA ARG A 48 -4.89 -18.34 -7.69
C ARG A 48 -3.50 -17.82 -7.38
N GLU A 49 -2.48 -18.63 -7.58
CA GLU A 49 -1.09 -18.24 -7.35
C GLU A 49 -0.68 -17.04 -8.20
N ARG A 50 -0.98 -17.10 -9.50
CA ARG A 50 -0.65 -15.98 -10.41
C ARG A 50 -1.45 -14.74 -10.10
N ILE A 51 -2.71 -14.89 -9.73
CA ILE A 51 -3.55 -13.76 -9.31
C ILE A 51 -2.92 -13.11 -8.08
N ALA A 52 -2.50 -13.90 -7.09
CA ALA A 52 -1.87 -13.37 -5.88
C ALA A 52 -0.57 -12.64 -6.17
N VAL A 53 0.27 -13.20 -7.04
CA VAL A 53 1.54 -12.58 -7.42
C VAL A 53 1.30 -11.24 -8.13
N LEU A 54 0.36 -11.18 -9.06
CA LEU A 54 0.02 -9.94 -9.76
C LEU A 54 -0.57 -8.90 -8.80
N ALA A 55 -1.43 -9.33 -7.89
CA ALA A 55 -1.99 -8.42 -6.88
C ALA A 55 -0.88 -7.85 -5.99
N ALA A 56 0.04 -8.69 -5.53
CA ALA A 56 1.16 -8.26 -4.71
C ALA A 56 2.07 -7.30 -5.48
N LEU A 57 2.35 -7.59 -6.75
CA LEU A 57 3.18 -6.73 -7.58
C LEU A 57 2.54 -5.36 -7.79
N ASN A 58 1.25 -5.32 -8.10
CA ASN A 58 0.53 -4.06 -8.28
C ASN A 58 0.52 -3.23 -6.99
N MET A 59 0.31 -3.88 -5.85
CA MET A 59 0.33 -3.20 -4.56
C MET A 59 1.71 -2.66 -4.21
N ALA A 60 2.76 -3.44 -4.48
CA ALA A 60 4.15 -3.00 -4.26
C ALA A 60 4.51 -1.84 -5.18
N PHE A 61 4.02 -1.86 -6.43
CA PHE A 61 4.23 -0.77 -7.38
C PHE A 61 3.56 0.51 -6.89
N ASP A 62 2.32 0.43 -6.39
CA ASP A 62 1.60 1.56 -5.83
C ASP A 62 2.31 2.14 -4.61
N ILE A 63 2.83 1.28 -3.74
CA ILE A 63 3.60 1.70 -2.57
C ILE A 63 4.85 2.47 -3.02
N ALA A 64 5.59 1.94 -3.98
CA ALA A 64 6.79 2.58 -4.50
C ALA A 64 6.46 3.96 -5.12
N ASP A 65 5.36 4.04 -5.88
CA ASP A 65 4.90 5.30 -6.45
C ASP A 65 4.55 6.34 -5.39
N ARG A 66 3.86 5.91 -4.34
CA ARG A 66 3.49 6.81 -3.23
C ARG A 66 4.71 7.29 -2.48
N GLU A 67 5.68 6.42 -2.25
CA GLU A 67 6.93 6.78 -1.60
C GLU A 67 7.72 7.77 -2.44
N ALA A 68 7.82 7.53 -3.75
CA ALA A 68 8.50 8.45 -4.67
C ALA A 68 7.81 9.81 -4.69
N SER A 69 6.49 9.85 -4.73
CA SER A 69 5.70 11.08 -4.68
C SER A 69 5.89 11.82 -3.36
N ALA A 70 5.94 11.12 -2.25
CA ALA A 70 6.17 11.72 -0.93
C ALA A 70 7.56 12.33 -0.85
N VAL A 71 8.58 11.64 -1.36
CA VAL A 71 9.96 12.16 -1.40
C VAL A 71 10.04 13.40 -2.29
N ALA A 72 9.41 13.37 -3.47
CA ALA A 72 9.37 14.51 -4.37
C ALA A 72 8.66 15.70 -3.73
N ALA A 73 7.53 15.48 -3.06
CA ALA A 73 6.79 16.53 -2.38
C ALA A 73 7.61 17.14 -1.23
N LEU A 74 8.34 16.32 -0.49
CA LEU A 74 9.21 16.78 0.59
C LEU A 74 10.36 17.62 0.05
N ALA A 75 10.97 17.18 -1.06
CA ALA A 75 12.05 17.92 -1.70
C ALA A 75 11.56 19.28 -2.23
N GLU A 76 10.37 19.34 -2.82
CA GLU A 76 9.75 20.57 -3.27
C GLU A 76 9.45 21.52 -2.11
N ALA A 77 8.90 21.01 -1.02
CA ALA A 77 8.61 21.80 0.17
C ALA A 77 9.89 22.37 0.78
N LYS A 78 10.95 21.57 0.82
CA LYS A 78 12.25 21.99 1.33
C LYS A 78 12.87 23.07 0.44
N ALA A 79 12.82 22.89 -0.87
CA ALA A 79 13.31 23.89 -1.83
C ALA A 79 12.54 25.20 -1.72
N ALA A 80 11.22 25.13 -1.54
CA ALA A 80 10.39 26.31 -1.35
C ALA A 80 10.74 27.04 -0.06
N GLN A 81 11.00 26.32 1.04
CA GLN A 81 11.43 26.90 2.31
C GLN A 81 12.79 27.60 2.19
N GLU A 82 13.75 26.97 1.53
CA GLU A 82 15.08 27.56 1.31
C GLU A 82 14.97 28.81 0.47
N LYS A 83 14.14 28.82 -0.56
CA LYS A 83 13.91 29.96 -1.41
C LYS A 83 13.27 31.12 -0.65
N ALA A 84 12.28 30.81 0.20
CA ALA A 84 11.64 31.83 1.03
C ALA A 84 12.61 32.41 2.08
N ALA A 85 13.45 31.59 2.67
CA ALA A 85 14.46 32.03 3.62
C ALA A 85 15.48 32.93 2.97
N LYS A 86 15.93 32.63 1.75
CA LYS A 86 16.85 33.48 0.99
C LYS A 86 16.22 34.82 0.61
N ALA A 87 14.96 34.80 0.19
CA ALA A 87 14.25 36.03 -0.15
C ALA A 87 14.07 36.93 1.06
N GLN A 88 13.82 36.33 2.24
CA GLN A 88 13.68 37.09 3.47
C GLN A 88 15.01 37.64 3.98
N ALA A 89 16.08 36.88 3.83
CA ALA A 89 17.43 37.37 4.17
C ALA A 89 17.90 38.52 3.27
N ALA A 90 17.48 38.51 2.00
CA ALA A 90 17.82 39.57 1.07
C ALA A 90 17.10 40.89 1.33
N LYS A 91 16.05 40.89 2.13
CA LYS A 91 15.30 42.10 2.51
C LYS A 91 15.92 42.89 3.65
N ASP A 92 16.77 42.26 4.41
CA ASP A 92 17.49 42.89 5.53
C ASP A 92 18.82 43.44 5.05
#